data_68d49deeb4ae10e386ff317210a500da
#
_entry.id   68d49deeb4ae10e386ff317210a500da
#
_cell.length_a   1.000
_cell.length_b   1.000
_cell.length_c   1.000
_cell.angle_alpha   90.00
_cell.angle_beta   90.00
_cell.angle_gamma   90.00
#
_symmetry.space_group_name_H-M   'P 1'
#
loop_
_entity.id
_entity.type
_entity.pdbx_description
1 polymer ?
#
loop_
_entity_poly.entity_id
_entity_poly.type
_entity_poly.pdbx_seq_one_letter_code
_entity_poly.pdbx_strand_id
1 'polypeptide(L)'
;MYMSALTKLGVTKPKTISIVVPVYQGNLTLKTLVSQISQVRDELKSRPDNAYSIDEAILVDDYSQDGSSSLINELSSQHEWIKPIWLSRNYGQHAATLAGMSSSRCEWVVTMDEDGQHAPSDIIKLLEVAAETKAELVYAEFGDISSHKSWRNGFSKLAKLIAMKVLLPKQMKRFSSFRLIDGELARTVSAYAGNGVYLDVALTWVVDNIETCKIDNRPELRKRSGYSFRTLLSHFWRLVLSSGTRPLRAVTFLGIGSSMLAIVGGLIVLYGRVANNIPVAGWTSMTVIVLFFSGLILLALGILAEYLGIVVRTVIGKPLYIIRSTPRIDLRKEDQK
;
A
#
# COMPACT_ATOMS: atom_id res chain seq x y z
N MET A 1 34.38 24.79 -7.69
CA MET A 1 35.01 25.80 -6.84
C MET A 1 33.99 26.58 -6.00
N TYR A 2 32.76 26.85 -6.46
CA TYR A 2 31.70 27.53 -5.70
C TYR A 2 31.10 26.67 -4.56
N MET A 3 30.95 25.37 -4.69
CA MET A 3 30.42 24.48 -3.65
C MET A 3 31.34 24.31 -2.42
N SER A 4 32.66 24.49 -2.56
CA SER A 4 33.62 24.40 -1.43
C SER A 4 33.63 25.67 -0.54
N ALA A 5 33.11 26.81 -1.04
CA ALA A 5 33.04 28.02 -0.28
C ALA A 5 31.81 28.07 0.65
N LEU A 6 30.69 27.48 0.26
CA LEU A 6 29.46 27.45 1.05
C LEU A 6 29.56 26.48 2.27
N THR A 7 30.32 25.41 2.15
CA THR A 7 30.58 24.48 3.29
C THR A 7 31.41 25.13 4.41
N LYS A 8 32.19 26.15 4.10
CA LYS A 8 32.99 26.91 5.11
C LYS A 8 32.18 27.95 5.90
N LEU A 9 30.96 28.31 5.43
CA LEU A 9 30.08 29.27 6.07
C LEU A 9 28.98 28.63 6.96
N GLY A 10 29.00 27.28 7.10
CA GLY A 10 28.00 26.58 7.93
C GLY A 10 26.57 26.59 7.35
N VAL A 11 26.36 27.06 6.12
CA VAL A 11 25.05 27.04 5.43
C VAL A 11 24.92 25.75 4.69
N THR A 12 24.40 24.73 5.34
CA THR A 12 23.95 23.50 4.66
C THR A 12 22.73 23.83 3.81
N LYS A 13 22.74 23.45 2.53
CA LYS A 13 21.57 23.59 1.68
C LYS A 13 20.42 22.79 2.31
N PRO A 14 19.19 23.33 2.41
CA PRO A 14 18.06 22.61 2.95
C PRO A 14 17.81 21.31 2.16
N LYS A 15 17.47 20.24 2.87
CA LYS A 15 17.01 19.00 2.25
C LYS A 15 15.66 19.23 1.60
N THR A 16 15.54 18.84 0.35
CA THR A 16 14.34 19.08 -0.45
C THR A 16 13.30 17.97 -0.29
N ILE A 17 12.02 18.34 -0.38
CA ILE A 17 10.88 17.43 -0.17
C ILE A 17 9.94 17.51 -1.36
N SER A 18 9.59 16.36 -1.94
CA SER A 18 8.47 16.15 -2.86
C SER A 18 7.27 15.61 -2.08
N ILE A 19 6.11 16.24 -2.21
CA ILE A 19 4.84 15.71 -1.68
C ILE A 19 4.11 15.03 -2.82
N VAL A 20 3.73 13.76 -2.65
CA VAL A 20 2.97 12.97 -3.63
C VAL A 20 1.57 12.73 -3.11
N VAL A 21 0.58 13.21 -3.86
CA VAL A 21 -0.83 13.08 -3.53
C VAL A 21 -1.55 12.35 -4.68
N PRO A 22 -1.93 11.08 -4.51
CA PRO A 22 -2.85 10.41 -5.43
C PRO A 22 -4.24 11.01 -5.26
N VAL A 23 -4.87 11.38 -6.38
CA VAL A 23 -6.17 12.04 -6.39
C VAL A 23 -7.19 11.20 -7.17
N TYR A 24 -8.30 10.88 -6.51
CA TYR A 24 -9.45 10.27 -7.17
C TYR A 24 -10.75 10.87 -6.63
N GLN A 25 -11.42 11.71 -7.43
CA GLN A 25 -12.61 12.45 -7.04
C GLN A 25 -12.37 13.41 -5.84
N GLY A 26 -11.24 14.13 -5.85
CA GLY A 26 -10.80 15.04 -4.78
C GLY A 26 -11.25 16.50 -4.94
N ASN A 27 -12.20 16.82 -5.81
CA ASN A 27 -12.58 18.22 -6.14
C ASN A 27 -12.95 19.07 -4.90
N LEU A 28 -13.53 18.44 -3.88
CA LEU A 28 -13.94 19.14 -2.66
C LEU A 28 -12.80 19.39 -1.65
N THR A 29 -11.74 18.61 -1.71
CA THR A 29 -10.67 18.59 -0.68
C THR A 29 -9.38 19.22 -1.15
N LEU A 30 -9.08 19.18 -2.45
CA LEU A 30 -7.80 19.60 -3.03
C LEU A 30 -7.42 21.05 -2.74
N LYS A 31 -8.35 22.00 -2.85
CA LYS A 31 -8.02 23.44 -2.56
C LYS A 31 -7.56 23.62 -1.13
N THR A 32 -8.26 22.97 -0.19
CA THR A 32 -7.92 23.02 1.24
C THR A 32 -6.56 22.34 1.49
N LEU A 33 -6.32 21.18 0.89
CA LEU A 33 -5.06 20.44 1.03
C LEU A 33 -3.88 21.26 0.50
N VAL A 34 -3.99 21.84 -0.70
CA VAL A 34 -2.95 22.67 -1.32
C VAL A 34 -2.66 23.91 -0.45
N SER A 35 -3.70 24.57 0.09
CA SER A 35 -3.54 25.69 1.01
C SER A 35 -2.78 25.29 2.28
N GLN A 36 -3.08 24.13 2.87
CA GLN A 36 -2.38 23.60 4.04
C GLN A 36 -0.92 23.23 3.73
N ILE A 37 -0.66 22.63 2.55
CA ILE A 37 0.72 22.36 2.10
C ILE A 37 1.50 23.66 1.92
N SER A 38 0.88 24.72 1.35
CA SER A 38 1.51 26.03 1.22
C SER A 38 1.89 26.61 2.58
N GLN A 39 1.02 26.50 3.58
CA GLN A 39 1.31 26.96 4.94
C GLN A 39 2.54 26.24 5.53
N VAL A 40 2.61 24.91 5.40
CA VAL A 40 3.79 24.14 5.89
C VAL A 40 5.05 24.52 5.12
N ARG A 41 4.94 24.75 3.81
CA ARG A 41 6.05 25.20 2.96
C ARG A 41 6.61 26.54 3.44
N ASP A 42 5.75 27.50 3.78
CA ASP A 42 6.14 28.79 4.28
C ASP A 42 6.69 28.72 5.71
N GLU A 43 6.11 27.84 6.56
CA GLU A 43 6.62 27.56 7.90
C GLU A 43 8.05 26.99 7.85
N LEU A 44 8.31 25.99 7.01
CA LEU A 44 9.65 25.40 6.87
C LEU A 44 10.68 26.42 6.37
N LYS A 45 10.30 27.33 5.46
CA LYS A 45 11.17 28.40 4.97
C LYS A 45 11.50 29.44 6.05
N SER A 46 10.57 29.69 6.99
CA SER A 46 10.74 30.65 8.06
C SER A 46 11.51 30.11 9.25
N ARG A 47 11.76 28.82 9.32
CA ARG A 47 12.53 28.19 10.42
C ARG A 47 13.99 28.65 10.40
N PRO A 48 14.57 28.99 11.56
CA PRO A 48 15.95 29.49 11.65
C PRO A 48 16.99 28.44 11.18
N ASP A 49 16.70 27.18 11.33
CA ASP A 49 17.60 26.08 10.95
C ASP A 49 17.64 25.85 9.44
N ASN A 50 16.61 26.30 8.70
CA ASN A 50 16.45 26.12 7.26
C ASN A 50 16.84 24.71 6.77
N ALA A 51 16.51 23.69 7.60
CA ALA A 51 16.97 22.33 7.39
C ALA A 51 16.24 21.61 6.24
N TYR A 52 14.98 22.04 5.97
CA TYR A 52 14.11 21.39 4.99
C TYR A 52 13.34 22.42 4.15
N SER A 53 13.05 22.06 2.88
CA SER A 53 12.19 22.84 1.99
C SER A 53 11.25 21.93 1.19
N ILE A 54 9.97 22.32 1.07
CA ILE A 54 9.04 21.66 0.14
C ILE A 54 9.22 22.33 -1.22
N ASP A 55 9.83 21.62 -2.16
CA ASP A 55 10.16 22.15 -3.49
C ASP A 55 9.06 21.83 -4.50
N GLU A 56 8.36 20.70 -4.32
CA GLU A 56 7.27 20.31 -5.23
C GLU A 56 6.16 19.54 -4.52
N ALA A 57 4.92 19.68 -5.01
CA ALA A 57 3.80 18.79 -4.72
C ALA A 57 3.30 18.20 -6.02
N ILE A 58 3.33 16.88 -6.13
CA ILE A 58 2.95 16.10 -7.29
C ILE A 58 1.52 15.60 -7.07
N LEU A 59 0.57 16.20 -7.78
CA LEU A 59 -0.84 15.82 -7.75
C LEU A 59 -1.12 14.83 -8.89
N VAL A 60 -1.39 13.58 -8.55
CA VAL A 60 -1.58 12.50 -9.52
C VAL A 60 -3.06 12.19 -9.68
N ASP A 61 -3.66 12.66 -10.76
CA ASP A 61 -5.06 12.37 -11.09
C ASP A 61 -5.23 10.92 -11.61
N ASP A 62 -5.85 10.07 -10.81
CA ASP A 62 -6.17 8.68 -11.17
C ASP A 62 -7.49 8.58 -11.97
N TYR A 63 -7.61 9.42 -13.00
CA TYR A 63 -8.76 9.45 -13.92
C TYR A 63 -10.06 9.88 -13.23
N SER A 64 -10.03 10.96 -12.50
CA SER A 64 -11.21 11.55 -11.83
C SER A 64 -12.26 12.04 -12.82
N GLN A 65 -13.54 11.98 -12.40
CA GLN A 65 -14.69 12.39 -13.23
C GLN A 65 -15.51 13.53 -12.60
N ASP A 66 -15.05 14.06 -11.47
CA ASP A 66 -15.74 15.08 -10.65
C ASP A 66 -15.21 16.51 -10.87
N GLY A 67 -14.35 16.71 -11.86
CA GLY A 67 -13.70 17.99 -12.13
C GLY A 67 -12.34 18.17 -11.46
N SER A 68 -11.83 17.17 -10.71
CA SER A 68 -10.51 17.20 -10.08
C SER A 68 -9.38 17.46 -11.09
N SER A 69 -9.43 16.85 -12.30
CA SER A 69 -8.45 17.09 -13.36
C SER A 69 -8.32 18.57 -13.74
N SER A 70 -9.46 19.25 -13.93
CA SER A 70 -9.48 20.68 -14.26
C SER A 70 -8.96 21.53 -13.10
N LEU A 71 -9.33 21.17 -11.87
CA LEU A 71 -8.84 21.86 -10.66
C LEU A 71 -7.34 21.70 -10.46
N ILE A 72 -6.78 20.50 -10.69
CA ILE A 72 -5.33 20.28 -10.64
C ILE A 72 -4.62 21.14 -11.69
N ASN A 73 -5.16 21.24 -12.90
CA ASN A 73 -4.59 22.10 -13.95
C ASN A 73 -4.65 23.59 -13.55
N GLU A 74 -5.75 24.07 -12.96
CA GLU A 74 -5.88 25.43 -12.42
C GLU A 74 -4.83 25.69 -11.33
N LEU A 75 -4.71 24.79 -10.34
CA LEU A 75 -3.76 24.93 -9.24
C LEU A 75 -2.30 24.90 -9.73
N SER A 76 -1.98 24.07 -10.72
CA SER A 76 -0.62 24.02 -11.28
C SER A 76 -0.26 25.27 -12.09
N SER A 77 -1.24 25.95 -12.67
CA SER A 77 -1.02 27.24 -13.32
C SER A 77 -0.83 28.41 -12.34
N GLN A 78 -1.41 28.33 -11.16
CA GLN A 78 -1.29 29.32 -10.09
C GLN A 78 -0.03 29.16 -9.25
N HIS A 79 0.51 27.93 -9.16
CA HIS A 79 1.62 27.59 -8.28
C HIS A 79 2.67 26.75 -9.02
N GLU A 80 3.84 27.32 -9.29
CA GLU A 80 4.94 26.66 -10.00
C GLU A 80 5.47 25.38 -9.30
N TRP A 81 5.29 25.28 -7.98
CA TRP A 81 5.70 24.14 -7.19
C TRP A 81 4.69 22.96 -7.27
N ILE A 82 3.51 23.15 -7.87
CA ILE A 82 2.55 22.06 -8.12
C ILE A 82 2.86 21.41 -9.47
N LYS A 83 3.08 20.09 -9.44
CA LYS A 83 3.36 19.29 -10.63
C LYS A 83 2.19 18.35 -10.89
N PRO A 84 1.40 18.55 -11.95
CA PRO A 84 0.29 17.69 -12.27
C PRO A 84 0.76 16.44 -13.01
N ILE A 85 0.15 15.30 -12.70
CA ILE A 85 0.27 14.05 -13.45
C ILE A 85 -1.14 13.51 -13.71
N TRP A 86 -1.42 13.12 -14.96
CA TRP A 86 -2.69 12.52 -15.34
C TRP A 86 -2.50 11.08 -15.78
N LEU A 87 -3.22 10.15 -15.15
CA LEU A 87 -3.22 8.76 -15.57
C LEU A 87 -4.24 8.52 -16.68
N SER A 88 -3.93 7.59 -17.59
CA SER A 88 -4.77 7.33 -18.79
C SER A 88 -6.12 6.69 -18.45
N ARG A 89 -6.25 6.05 -17.28
CA ARG A 89 -7.46 5.47 -16.71
C ARG A 89 -7.29 5.35 -15.19
N ASN A 90 -8.33 4.92 -14.47
CA ASN A 90 -8.20 4.57 -13.07
C ASN A 90 -7.37 3.28 -12.91
N TYR A 91 -6.20 3.41 -12.28
CA TYR A 91 -5.29 2.32 -11.95
C TYR A 91 -5.28 1.99 -10.46
N GLY A 92 -5.90 2.85 -9.64
CA GLY A 92 -5.97 2.75 -8.18
C GLY A 92 -4.84 3.49 -7.48
N GLN A 93 -5.09 3.79 -6.19
CA GLN A 93 -4.23 4.63 -5.34
C GLN A 93 -2.75 4.22 -5.38
N HIS A 94 -2.43 2.92 -5.28
CA HIS A 94 -1.03 2.46 -5.28
C HIS A 94 -0.30 2.79 -6.59
N ALA A 95 -0.96 2.62 -7.73
CA ALA A 95 -0.36 2.94 -9.02
C ALA A 95 -0.16 4.46 -9.18
N ALA A 96 -1.13 5.25 -8.74
CA ALA A 96 -1.02 6.71 -8.73
C ALA A 96 0.10 7.19 -7.80
N THR A 97 0.24 6.60 -6.60
CA THR A 97 1.35 6.90 -5.68
C THR A 97 2.70 6.57 -6.32
N LEU A 98 2.84 5.39 -6.95
CA LEU A 98 4.07 5.00 -7.65
C LEU A 98 4.40 5.94 -8.81
N ALA A 99 3.40 6.39 -9.58
CA ALA A 99 3.60 7.37 -10.65
C ALA A 99 4.13 8.70 -10.12
N GLY A 100 3.60 9.18 -8.99
CA GLY A 100 4.10 10.37 -8.32
C GLY A 100 5.51 10.19 -7.78
N MET A 101 5.79 9.08 -7.08
CA MET A 101 7.11 8.77 -6.54
C MET A 101 8.17 8.67 -7.65
N SER A 102 7.86 8.02 -8.77
CA SER A 102 8.79 7.90 -9.91
C SER A 102 9.11 9.25 -10.56
N SER A 103 8.20 10.21 -10.45
CA SER A 103 8.36 11.56 -11.02
C SER A 103 8.97 12.56 -10.03
N SER A 104 9.18 12.17 -8.78
CA SER A 104 9.77 13.03 -7.73
C SER A 104 11.26 13.28 -7.98
N ARG A 105 11.74 14.46 -7.53
CA ARG A 105 13.14 14.88 -7.75
C ARG A 105 13.90 15.21 -6.47
N CYS A 106 13.19 15.29 -5.36
CA CYS A 106 13.75 15.72 -4.09
C CYS A 106 14.45 14.60 -3.31
N GLU A 107 15.16 14.97 -2.24
CA GLU A 107 15.88 14.06 -1.35
C GLU A 107 14.92 13.27 -0.46
N TRP A 108 13.75 13.84 -0.15
CA TRP A 108 12.69 13.18 0.58
C TRP A 108 11.39 13.17 -0.21
N VAL A 109 10.61 12.11 -0.07
CA VAL A 109 9.27 11.98 -0.64
C VAL A 109 8.28 11.75 0.49
N VAL A 110 7.27 12.60 0.58
CA VAL A 110 6.11 12.41 1.44
C VAL A 110 4.94 11.94 0.60
N THR A 111 4.31 10.83 0.96
CA THR A 111 3.04 10.42 0.35
C THR A 111 1.90 10.70 1.31
N MET A 112 0.78 11.23 0.83
CA MET A 112 -0.41 11.50 1.64
C MET A 112 -1.68 11.47 0.79
N ASP A 113 -2.81 11.19 1.43
CA ASP A 113 -4.11 11.13 0.75
C ASP A 113 -4.78 12.50 0.66
N GLU A 114 -5.71 12.66 -0.30
CA GLU A 114 -6.43 13.91 -0.55
C GLU A 114 -7.67 14.11 0.33
N ASP A 115 -8.06 13.12 1.15
CA ASP A 115 -9.35 13.08 1.86
C ASP A 115 -9.41 13.95 3.12
N GLY A 116 -8.30 14.58 3.51
CA GLY A 116 -8.17 15.46 4.66
C GLY A 116 -7.93 14.74 6.00
N GLN A 117 -7.79 13.42 6.02
CA GLN A 117 -7.39 12.69 7.23
C GLN A 117 -5.93 12.98 7.61
N HIS A 118 -5.09 13.21 6.61
CA HIS A 118 -3.67 13.53 6.78
C HIS A 118 -3.46 15.04 6.89
N ALA A 119 -2.83 15.47 7.97
CA ALA A 119 -2.48 16.87 8.16
C ALA A 119 -1.10 17.17 7.56
N PRO A 120 -0.96 18.08 6.59
CA PRO A 120 0.34 18.49 6.10
C PRO A 120 1.30 18.98 7.20
N SER A 121 0.80 19.59 8.28
CA SER A 121 1.60 20.01 9.43
C SER A 121 2.34 18.86 10.12
N ASP A 122 1.85 17.63 10.03
CA ASP A 122 2.51 16.47 10.64
C ASP A 122 3.73 15.99 9.84
N ILE A 123 3.96 16.51 8.63
CA ILE A 123 5.20 16.29 7.86
C ILE A 123 6.41 16.66 8.70
N ILE A 124 6.32 17.73 9.48
CA ILE A 124 7.40 18.20 10.35
C ILE A 124 7.76 17.14 11.39
N LYS A 125 6.78 16.49 12.00
CA LYS A 125 7.00 15.41 12.98
C LYS A 125 7.67 14.19 12.33
N LEU A 126 7.28 13.86 11.09
CA LEU A 126 7.92 12.77 10.34
C LEU A 126 9.40 13.06 10.07
N LEU A 127 9.71 14.31 9.70
CA LEU A 127 11.08 14.75 9.46
C LEU A 127 11.93 14.73 10.73
N GLU A 128 11.37 15.17 11.87
CA GLU A 128 12.02 15.13 13.18
C GLU A 128 12.38 13.68 13.57
N VAL A 129 11.43 12.73 13.43
CA VAL A 129 11.69 11.29 13.69
C VAL A 129 12.77 10.76 12.74
N ALA A 130 12.72 11.10 11.45
CA ALA A 130 13.74 10.66 10.49
C ALA A 130 15.13 11.20 10.84
N ALA A 131 15.22 12.45 11.30
CA ALA A 131 16.48 13.08 11.70
C ALA A 131 17.06 12.43 12.97
N GLU A 132 16.24 12.17 13.98
CA GLU A 132 16.65 11.59 15.26
C GLU A 132 17.09 10.12 15.12
N THR A 133 16.33 9.32 14.36
CA THR A 133 16.53 7.87 14.24
C THR A 133 17.38 7.49 13.04
N LYS A 134 17.66 8.43 12.13
CA LYS A 134 18.28 8.20 10.81
C LYS A 134 17.49 7.19 9.98
N ALA A 135 16.16 7.18 10.15
CA ALA A 135 15.27 6.30 9.41
C ALA A 135 15.14 6.76 7.95
N GLU A 136 15.15 5.80 7.05
CA GLU A 136 14.95 5.99 5.60
C GLU A 136 13.47 5.96 5.24
N LEU A 137 12.63 5.42 6.14
CA LEU A 137 11.17 5.33 6.00
C LEU A 137 10.52 5.56 7.36
N VAL A 138 9.63 6.55 7.43
CA VAL A 138 8.83 6.84 8.63
C VAL A 138 7.35 6.78 8.27
N TYR A 139 6.61 5.89 8.91
CA TYR A 139 5.15 5.79 8.78
C TYR A 139 4.44 6.64 9.83
N ALA A 140 3.40 7.34 9.42
CA ALA A 140 2.46 7.93 10.35
C ALA A 140 1.63 6.82 11.02
N GLU A 141 1.65 6.74 12.35
CA GLU A 141 0.83 5.84 13.15
C GLU A 141 -0.31 6.61 13.78
N PHE A 142 -1.52 6.38 13.32
CA PHE A 142 -2.72 6.99 13.86
C PHE A 142 -3.18 6.24 15.12
N GLY A 143 -3.52 6.99 16.18
CA GLY A 143 -4.04 6.41 17.42
C GLY A 143 -5.28 5.54 17.17
N ASP A 144 -5.43 4.45 17.94
CA ASP A 144 -6.56 3.54 17.83
C ASP A 144 -7.90 4.30 18.02
N ILE A 145 -8.61 4.56 16.92
CA ILE A 145 -10.05 4.83 17.02
C ILE A 145 -10.69 3.49 17.39
N SER A 146 -10.96 3.30 18.67
CA SER A 146 -11.75 2.16 19.16
C SER A 146 -13.16 2.23 18.54
N SER A 147 -13.31 1.70 17.33
CA SER A 147 -14.61 1.51 16.73
C SER A 147 -15.36 0.43 17.52
N HIS A 148 -16.24 0.87 18.37
CA HIS A 148 -17.22 0.04 19.04
C HIS A 148 -18.07 -0.76 18.04
N LYS A 149 -17.66 -1.99 17.71
CA LYS A 149 -18.53 -3.05 17.17
C LYS A 149 -18.07 -4.40 17.73
N SER A 150 -18.58 -4.73 18.89
CA SER A 150 -18.01 -5.70 19.83
C SER A 150 -18.37 -7.18 19.65
N TRP A 151 -19.34 -7.58 18.82
CA TRP A 151 -19.80 -8.99 18.86
C TRP A 151 -19.38 -9.84 17.63
N ARG A 152 -19.04 -9.23 16.52
CA ARG A 152 -18.54 -9.89 15.30
C ARG A 152 -17.07 -10.34 15.41
N ASN A 153 -16.45 -10.13 16.57
CA ASN A 153 -15.00 -10.16 16.75
C ASN A 153 -14.41 -11.52 17.18
N GLY A 154 -15.20 -12.52 17.56
CA GLY A 154 -14.65 -13.79 18.06
C GLY A 154 -13.99 -14.65 17.00
N PHE A 155 -14.71 -14.95 15.93
CA PHE A 155 -14.19 -15.76 14.81
C PHE A 155 -13.17 -14.97 13.97
N SER A 156 -13.38 -13.67 13.87
CA SER A 156 -12.46 -12.72 13.21
C SER A 156 -11.12 -12.58 13.96
N LYS A 157 -11.09 -12.67 15.29
CA LYS A 157 -9.83 -12.55 16.07
C LYS A 157 -8.90 -13.73 15.84
N LEU A 158 -9.40 -14.96 15.82
CA LEU A 158 -8.56 -16.15 15.59
C LEU A 158 -8.07 -16.21 14.14
N ALA A 159 -8.96 -15.96 13.17
CA ALA A 159 -8.59 -15.88 11.75
C ALA A 159 -7.58 -14.75 11.48
N LYS A 160 -7.78 -13.57 12.12
CA LYS A 160 -6.86 -12.43 12.04
C LYS A 160 -5.51 -12.74 12.71
N LEU A 161 -5.49 -13.45 13.85
CA LEU A 161 -4.27 -13.87 14.54
C LEU A 161 -3.46 -14.88 13.70
N ILE A 162 -4.12 -15.85 13.09
CA ILE A 162 -3.48 -16.83 12.21
C ILE A 162 -2.97 -16.14 10.94
N ALA A 163 -3.80 -15.33 10.29
CA ALA A 163 -3.42 -14.57 9.11
C ALA A 163 -2.23 -13.64 9.41
N MET A 164 -2.27 -12.90 10.52
CA MET A 164 -1.19 -11.96 10.89
C MET A 164 0.11 -12.65 11.30
N LYS A 165 0.06 -13.82 11.96
CA LYS A 165 1.28 -14.54 12.37
C LYS A 165 1.91 -15.36 11.24
N VAL A 166 1.09 -15.98 10.39
CA VAL A 166 1.54 -16.98 9.39
C VAL A 166 1.70 -16.37 8.01
N LEU A 167 0.76 -15.52 7.58
CA LEU A 167 0.67 -15.05 6.20
C LEU A 167 1.28 -13.67 5.97
N LEU A 168 1.37 -12.82 7.00
CA LEU A 168 1.71 -11.41 6.82
C LEU A 168 3.06 -11.03 7.45
N PRO A 169 3.78 -10.05 6.89
CA PRO A 169 5.02 -9.54 7.48
C PRO A 169 4.78 -8.94 8.88
N LYS A 170 5.72 -9.11 9.81
CA LYS A 170 5.62 -8.56 11.17
C LYS A 170 5.46 -7.03 11.18
N GLN A 171 6.00 -6.34 10.18
CA GLN A 171 5.99 -4.88 10.03
C GLN A 171 4.63 -4.31 9.57
N MET A 172 3.69 -5.15 9.16
CA MET A 172 2.43 -4.72 8.57
C MET A 172 1.51 -3.87 9.46
N LYS A 173 1.71 -3.92 10.78
CA LYS A 173 0.99 -3.04 11.72
C LYS A 173 1.36 -1.56 11.57
N ARG A 174 2.46 -1.27 10.88
CA ARG A 174 3.03 0.07 10.70
C ARG A 174 2.62 0.72 9.39
N PHE A 175 2.02 -0.02 8.43
CA PHE A 175 1.72 0.49 7.10
C PHE A 175 0.66 1.58 7.12
N SER A 176 0.99 2.70 6.51
CA SER A 176 0.13 3.87 6.35
C SER A 176 0.37 4.50 4.99
N SER A 177 -0.65 5.11 4.38
CA SER A 177 -0.49 5.91 3.16
C SER A 177 0.20 7.25 3.42
N PHE A 178 0.21 7.71 4.67
CA PHE A 178 0.97 8.88 5.10
C PHE A 178 2.35 8.44 5.61
N ARG A 179 3.39 8.72 4.83
CA ARG A 179 4.76 8.31 5.12
C ARG A 179 5.77 9.26 4.51
N LEU A 180 6.95 9.32 5.14
CA LEU A 180 8.15 9.98 4.65
C LEU A 180 9.13 8.90 4.20
N ILE A 181 9.69 9.03 3.00
CA ILE A 181 10.58 8.05 2.38
C ILE A 181 11.79 8.78 1.83
N ASP A 182 12.99 8.20 1.96
CA ASP A 182 14.16 8.66 1.21
C ASP A 182 13.86 8.71 -0.28
N GLY A 183 14.22 9.80 -0.95
CA GLY A 183 13.82 10.06 -2.33
C GLY A 183 14.44 9.09 -3.33
N GLU A 184 15.66 8.62 -3.10
CA GLU A 184 16.31 7.63 -3.95
C GLU A 184 15.62 6.27 -3.83
N LEU A 185 15.30 5.85 -2.61
CA LEU A 185 14.55 4.62 -2.34
C LEU A 185 13.13 4.68 -2.93
N ALA A 186 12.45 5.83 -2.81
CA ALA A 186 11.13 6.03 -3.38
C ALA A 186 11.12 5.83 -4.90
N ARG A 187 12.07 6.45 -5.60
CA ARG A 187 12.23 6.30 -7.06
C ARG A 187 12.63 4.88 -7.45
N THR A 188 13.57 4.27 -6.73
CA THR A 188 14.01 2.91 -6.96
C THR A 188 12.87 1.91 -6.83
N VAL A 189 12.10 1.97 -5.72
CA VAL A 189 10.93 1.10 -5.54
C VAL A 189 9.90 1.31 -6.65
N SER A 190 9.69 2.56 -7.08
CA SER A 190 8.75 2.85 -8.17
C SER A 190 9.17 2.23 -9.51
N ALA A 191 10.48 2.11 -9.76
CA ALA A 191 11.01 1.47 -10.97
C ALA A 191 10.89 -0.06 -10.95
N TYR A 192 10.99 -0.69 -9.77
CA TYR A 192 10.99 -2.14 -9.62
C TYR A 192 9.65 -2.74 -9.16
N ALA A 193 8.73 -1.92 -8.64
CA ALA A 193 7.43 -2.40 -8.19
C ALA A 193 6.65 -3.01 -9.36
N GLY A 194 6.47 -4.33 -9.32
CA GLY A 194 5.75 -5.09 -10.35
C GLY A 194 4.23 -5.09 -10.15
N ASN A 195 3.50 -5.59 -11.16
CA ASN A 195 2.05 -5.77 -11.07
C ASN A 195 1.67 -6.72 -9.94
N GLY A 196 0.80 -6.27 -9.03
CA GLY A 196 0.28 -7.08 -7.93
C GLY A 196 1.08 -6.98 -6.63
N VAL A 197 2.20 -6.26 -6.62
CA VAL A 197 2.95 -5.99 -5.39
C VAL A 197 2.32 -4.81 -4.64
N TYR A 198 2.10 -4.98 -3.35
CA TYR A 198 1.64 -3.91 -2.47
C TYR A 198 2.81 -2.97 -2.16
N LEU A 199 2.63 -1.66 -2.33
CA LEU A 199 3.73 -0.68 -2.20
C LEU A 199 4.47 -0.81 -0.87
N ASP A 200 3.74 -0.93 0.24
CA ASP A 200 4.36 -1.04 1.56
C ASP A 200 5.21 -2.32 1.71
N VAL A 201 4.80 -3.40 1.05
CA VAL A 201 5.60 -4.63 1.01
C VAL A 201 6.87 -4.42 0.19
N ALA A 202 6.77 -3.75 -0.96
CA ALA A 202 7.94 -3.43 -1.79
C ALA A 202 8.94 -2.54 -1.04
N LEU A 203 8.46 -1.55 -0.27
CA LEU A 203 9.31 -0.72 0.59
C LEU A 203 10.07 -1.56 1.62
N THR A 204 9.46 -2.59 2.23
CA THR A 204 10.17 -3.45 3.18
C THR A 204 11.24 -4.35 2.57
N TRP A 205 11.34 -4.43 1.25
CA TRP A 205 12.40 -5.20 0.59
C TRP A 205 13.71 -4.41 0.46
N VAL A 206 13.62 -3.08 0.49
CA VAL A 206 14.76 -2.18 0.20
C VAL A 206 15.12 -1.29 1.38
N VAL A 207 14.27 -1.18 2.40
CA VAL A 207 14.47 -0.32 3.56
C VAL A 207 14.65 -1.17 4.80
N ASP A 208 15.79 -1.03 5.47
CA ASP A 208 16.09 -1.73 6.72
C ASP A 208 15.64 -0.92 7.95
N ASN A 209 15.85 0.42 7.93
CA ASN A 209 15.53 1.29 9.06
C ASN A 209 14.16 1.94 8.88
N ILE A 210 13.13 1.28 9.42
CA ILE A 210 11.72 1.69 9.34
C ILE A 210 11.22 2.11 10.72
N GLU A 211 10.78 3.36 10.84
CA GLU A 211 10.23 3.93 12.07
C GLU A 211 8.77 4.34 11.94
N THR A 212 8.15 4.64 13.07
CA THR A 212 6.77 5.15 13.13
C THR A 212 6.71 6.44 13.94
N CYS A 213 5.88 7.37 13.47
CA CYS A 213 5.58 8.61 14.14
C CYS A 213 4.11 8.63 14.57
N LYS A 214 3.83 8.77 15.86
CA LYS A 214 2.45 8.88 16.36
C LYS A 214 1.86 10.23 15.98
N ILE A 215 0.69 10.18 15.35
CA ILE A 215 -0.04 11.33 14.83
C ILE A 215 -1.47 11.30 15.33
N ASP A 216 -2.04 12.47 15.57
CA ASP A 216 -3.42 12.60 16.00
C ASP A 216 -4.37 12.36 14.82
N ASN A 217 -5.41 11.56 15.09
CA ASN A 217 -6.45 11.29 14.10
C ASN A 217 -7.29 12.55 13.83
N ARG A 218 -7.48 12.85 12.56
CA ARG A 218 -8.46 13.84 12.11
C ARG A 218 -9.71 13.14 11.56
N PRO A 219 -10.91 13.70 11.78
CA PRO A 219 -12.11 13.16 11.15
C PRO A 219 -12.02 13.29 9.63
N GLU A 220 -12.42 12.25 8.92
CA GLU A 220 -12.53 12.24 7.46
C GLU A 220 -13.49 13.35 7.00
N LEU A 221 -13.05 14.23 6.13
CA LEU A 221 -13.89 15.29 5.53
C LEU A 221 -14.91 14.69 4.55
N ARG A 222 -14.62 13.52 4.01
CA ARG A 222 -15.47 12.79 3.06
C ARG A 222 -16.26 11.68 3.75
N LYS A 223 -17.56 11.85 3.93
CA LYS A 223 -18.47 10.92 4.65
C LYS A 223 -18.77 9.58 3.97
N ARG A 224 -18.00 9.08 3.01
CA ARG A 224 -18.27 7.80 2.34
C ARG A 224 -17.07 6.87 2.33
N SER A 225 -16.88 6.15 3.42
CA SER A 225 -16.16 4.87 3.42
C SER A 225 -17.03 3.82 2.70
N GLY A 226 -16.94 3.78 1.38
CA GLY A 226 -17.73 2.89 0.52
C GLY A 226 -17.06 1.54 0.25
N TYR A 227 -16.18 1.05 1.12
CA TYR A 227 -15.57 -0.25 0.92
C TYR A 227 -16.57 -1.38 1.17
N SER A 228 -16.99 -2.04 0.10
CA SER A 228 -17.78 -3.26 0.19
C SER A 228 -16.93 -4.39 0.81
N PHE A 229 -17.58 -5.37 1.44
CA PHE A 229 -16.88 -6.55 1.99
C PHE A 229 -16.03 -7.27 0.91
N ARG A 230 -16.49 -7.29 -0.34
CA ARG A 230 -15.75 -7.86 -1.48
C ARG A 230 -14.46 -7.10 -1.75
N THR A 231 -14.48 -5.78 -1.67
CA THR A 231 -13.31 -4.92 -1.86
C THR A 231 -12.29 -5.12 -0.74
N LEU A 232 -12.73 -5.19 0.52
CA LEU A 232 -11.88 -5.51 1.67
C LEU A 232 -11.21 -6.89 1.55
N LEU A 233 -11.96 -7.90 1.13
CA LEU A 233 -11.44 -9.26 0.91
C LEU A 233 -10.42 -9.28 -0.24
N SER A 234 -10.68 -8.55 -1.33
CA SER A 234 -9.75 -8.41 -2.46
C SER A 234 -8.44 -7.73 -2.04
N HIS A 235 -8.51 -6.66 -1.24
CA HIS A 235 -7.32 -6.00 -0.71
C HIS A 235 -6.52 -6.90 0.22
N PHE A 236 -7.20 -7.62 1.13
CA PHE A 236 -6.57 -8.60 2.00
C PHE A 236 -5.87 -9.70 1.20
N TRP A 237 -6.54 -10.26 0.19
CA TRP A 237 -5.98 -11.31 -0.65
C TRP A 237 -4.76 -10.83 -1.45
N ARG A 238 -4.84 -9.64 -2.02
CA ARG A 238 -3.71 -9.01 -2.73
C ARG A 238 -2.51 -8.80 -1.81
N LEU A 239 -2.75 -8.37 -0.58
CA LEU A 239 -1.71 -8.19 0.42
C LEU A 239 -1.06 -9.53 0.82
N VAL A 240 -1.85 -10.57 1.01
CA VAL A 240 -1.35 -11.94 1.30
C VAL A 240 -0.48 -12.44 0.16
N LEU A 241 -0.93 -12.32 -1.09
CA LEU A 241 -0.15 -12.75 -2.26
C LEU A 241 1.13 -11.93 -2.45
N SER A 242 1.13 -10.64 -2.15
CA SER A 242 2.32 -9.78 -2.25
C SER A 242 3.33 -10.01 -1.12
N SER A 243 2.94 -10.66 -0.01
CA SER A 243 3.84 -10.95 1.12
C SER A 243 4.88 -12.06 0.84
N GLY A 244 5.05 -12.44 -0.42
CA GLY A 244 6.03 -13.41 -0.89
C GLY A 244 5.54 -14.85 -0.86
N THR A 245 6.44 -15.80 -0.61
CA THR A 245 6.15 -17.25 -0.69
C THR A 245 5.51 -17.83 0.58
N ARG A 246 5.17 -17.02 1.58
CA ARG A 246 4.59 -17.50 2.85
C ARG A 246 3.29 -18.29 2.69
N PRO A 247 2.32 -17.84 1.86
CA PRO A 247 1.10 -18.63 1.61
C PRO A 247 1.38 -19.97 0.95
N LEU A 248 2.36 -20.06 0.05
CA LEU A 248 2.78 -21.32 -0.56
C LEU A 248 3.39 -22.27 0.47
N ARG A 249 4.23 -21.77 1.38
CA ARG A 249 4.77 -22.57 2.48
C ARG A 249 3.67 -23.11 3.41
N ALA A 250 2.65 -22.30 3.70
CA ALA A 250 1.49 -22.74 4.48
C ALA A 250 0.78 -23.92 3.81
N VAL A 251 0.57 -23.85 2.48
CA VAL A 251 0.01 -24.97 1.69
C VAL A 251 0.90 -26.21 1.76
N THR A 252 2.23 -26.04 1.65
CA THR A 252 3.19 -27.14 1.76
C THR A 252 3.09 -27.83 3.13
N PHE A 253 3.03 -27.07 4.22
CA PHE A 253 2.88 -27.64 5.56
C PHE A 253 1.54 -28.37 5.76
N LEU A 254 0.45 -27.82 5.20
CA LEU A 254 -0.85 -28.49 5.19
C LEU A 254 -0.79 -29.79 4.39
N GLY A 255 -0.13 -29.79 3.23
CA GLY A 255 0.09 -30.98 2.41
C GLY A 255 0.89 -32.06 3.14
N ILE A 256 2.00 -31.70 3.80
CA ILE A 256 2.80 -32.62 4.61
C ILE A 256 1.97 -33.20 5.77
N GLY A 257 1.26 -32.34 6.50
CA GLY A 257 0.42 -32.77 7.63
C GLY A 257 -0.70 -33.72 7.19
N SER A 258 -1.37 -33.44 6.08
CA SER A 258 -2.41 -34.30 5.53
C SER A 258 -1.86 -35.65 5.03
N SER A 259 -0.67 -35.63 4.41
CA SER A 259 0.00 -36.88 3.98
C SER A 259 0.41 -37.75 5.16
N MET A 260 0.94 -37.17 6.23
CA MET A 260 1.24 -37.92 7.47
C MET A 260 -0.02 -38.50 8.09
N LEU A 261 -1.13 -37.75 8.13
CA LEU A 261 -2.41 -38.23 8.64
C LEU A 261 -2.95 -39.39 7.80
N ALA A 262 -2.83 -39.32 6.48
CA ALA A 262 -3.23 -40.36 5.56
C ALA A 262 -2.39 -41.64 5.76
N ILE A 263 -1.07 -41.53 5.95
CA ILE A 263 -0.18 -42.66 6.21
C ILE A 263 -0.55 -43.33 7.54
N VAL A 264 -0.69 -42.54 8.61
CA VAL A 264 -1.06 -43.08 9.93
C VAL A 264 -2.44 -43.74 9.89
N GLY A 265 -3.43 -43.07 9.28
CA GLY A 265 -4.77 -43.64 9.11
C GLY A 265 -4.77 -44.92 8.28
N GLY A 266 -3.98 -44.96 7.19
CA GLY A 266 -3.81 -46.16 6.37
C GLY A 266 -3.18 -47.34 7.16
N LEU A 267 -2.16 -47.07 7.98
CA LEU A 267 -1.55 -48.10 8.83
C LEU A 267 -2.52 -48.63 9.89
N ILE A 268 -3.33 -47.78 10.50
CA ILE A 268 -4.36 -48.19 11.48
C ILE A 268 -5.40 -49.10 10.81
N VAL A 269 -5.89 -48.73 9.62
CA VAL A 269 -6.86 -49.56 8.86
C VAL A 269 -6.24 -50.87 8.47
N LEU A 270 -5.02 -50.90 7.98
CA LEU A 270 -4.29 -52.11 7.59
C LEU A 270 -4.08 -53.03 8.79
N TYR A 271 -3.64 -52.52 9.94
CA TYR A 271 -3.49 -53.24 11.18
C TYR A 271 -4.82 -53.86 11.65
N GLY A 272 -5.89 -53.06 11.66
CA GLY A 272 -7.22 -53.51 12.06
C GLY A 272 -7.75 -54.67 11.16
N ARG A 273 -7.44 -54.60 9.86
CA ARG A 273 -7.81 -55.69 8.92
C ARG A 273 -7.03 -56.96 9.16
N VAL A 274 -5.74 -56.87 9.40
CA VAL A 274 -4.86 -58.04 9.60
C VAL A 274 -5.08 -58.67 10.95
N ALA A 275 -5.24 -57.88 12.01
CA ALA A 275 -5.35 -58.36 13.39
C ALA A 275 -6.78 -58.79 13.79
N ASN A 276 -7.85 -58.14 13.29
CA ASN A 276 -9.20 -58.28 13.82
C ASN A 276 -10.28 -58.71 12.82
N ASN A 277 -9.92 -59.05 11.57
CA ASN A 277 -10.88 -59.44 10.50
C ASN A 277 -12.11 -58.52 10.36
N ILE A 278 -11.96 -57.22 10.58
CA ILE A 278 -13.08 -56.28 10.55
C ILE A 278 -13.60 -56.16 9.11
N PRO A 279 -14.90 -56.43 8.83
CA PRO A 279 -15.47 -56.22 7.51
C PRO A 279 -15.46 -54.75 7.17
N VAL A 280 -14.94 -54.38 5.98
CA VAL A 280 -14.80 -53.00 5.52
C VAL A 280 -16.19 -52.47 5.13
N ALA A 281 -16.98 -52.13 6.11
CA ALA A 281 -18.15 -51.26 5.94
C ALA A 281 -17.64 -49.80 5.94
N GLY A 282 -17.43 -49.18 4.79
CA GLY A 282 -16.76 -47.86 4.82
C GLY A 282 -16.96 -46.99 3.58
N TRP A 283 -18.00 -47.24 2.75
CA TRP A 283 -18.22 -46.43 1.55
C TRP A 283 -18.36 -44.91 1.87
N THR A 284 -19.13 -44.58 2.92
CA THR A 284 -19.35 -43.22 3.36
C THR A 284 -18.05 -42.57 3.85
N SER A 285 -17.26 -43.25 4.67
CA SER A 285 -15.98 -42.76 5.17
C SER A 285 -14.98 -42.54 4.04
N MET A 286 -14.92 -43.45 3.06
CA MET A 286 -14.05 -43.30 1.91
C MET A 286 -14.44 -42.14 1.03
N THR A 287 -15.73 -41.90 0.81
CA THR A 287 -16.24 -40.76 0.06
C THR A 287 -15.88 -39.45 0.74
N VAL A 288 -16.06 -39.35 2.07
CA VAL A 288 -15.70 -38.15 2.84
C VAL A 288 -14.20 -37.86 2.76
N ILE A 289 -13.35 -38.88 2.91
CA ILE A 289 -11.89 -38.74 2.81
C ILE A 289 -11.49 -38.27 1.41
N VAL A 290 -12.02 -38.89 0.36
CA VAL A 290 -11.72 -38.50 -1.02
C VAL A 290 -12.15 -37.05 -1.30
N LEU A 291 -13.36 -36.66 -0.89
CA LEU A 291 -13.85 -35.27 -1.06
C LEU A 291 -13.00 -34.26 -0.28
N PHE A 292 -12.60 -34.61 0.95
CA PHE A 292 -11.75 -33.72 1.77
C PHE A 292 -10.38 -33.48 1.11
N PHE A 293 -9.68 -34.55 0.71
CA PHE A 293 -8.37 -34.40 0.07
C PHE A 293 -8.47 -33.77 -1.32
N SER A 294 -9.51 -34.07 -2.09
CA SER A 294 -9.76 -33.39 -3.37
C SER A 294 -9.98 -31.89 -3.19
N GLY A 295 -10.76 -31.50 -2.18
CA GLY A 295 -10.94 -30.10 -1.83
C GLY A 295 -9.63 -29.42 -1.44
N LEU A 296 -8.76 -30.09 -0.68
CA LEU A 296 -7.45 -29.57 -0.29
C LEU A 296 -6.52 -29.41 -1.50
N ILE A 297 -6.53 -30.36 -2.44
CA ILE A 297 -5.77 -30.27 -3.69
C ILE A 297 -6.27 -29.11 -4.55
N LEU A 298 -7.58 -28.95 -4.72
CA LEU A 298 -8.16 -27.84 -5.47
C LEU A 298 -7.83 -26.50 -4.84
N LEU A 299 -7.83 -26.39 -3.51
CA LEU A 299 -7.39 -25.18 -2.81
C LEU A 299 -5.92 -24.87 -3.10
N ALA A 300 -5.04 -25.86 -3.03
CA ALA A 300 -3.63 -25.71 -3.34
C ALA A 300 -3.40 -25.25 -4.79
N LEU A 301 -4.09 -25.88 -5.74
CA LEU A 301 -4.05 -25.50 -7.16
C LEU A 301 -4.57 -24.08 -7.38
N GLY A 302 -5.63 -23.67 -6.68
CA GLY A 302 -6.17 -22.31 -6.73
C GLY A 302 -5.13 -21.27 -6.29
N ILE A 303 -4.42 -21.53 -5.19
CA ILE A 303 -3.34 -20.65 -4.72
C ILE A 303 -2.20 -20.60 -5.73
N LEU A 304 -1.78 -21.73 -6.28
CA LEU A 304 -0.76 -21.80 -7.32
C LEU A 304 -1.16 -21.01 -8.58
N ALA A 305 -2.43 -21.13 -8.99
CA ALA A 305 -2.96 -20.39 -10.14
C ALA A 305 -2.90 -18.87 -9.94
N GLU A 306 -3.18 -18.38 -8.72
CA GLU A 306 -3.04 -16.95 -8.39
C GLU A 306 -1.58 -16.47 -8.51
N TYR A 307 -0.61 -17.23 -8.00
CA TYR A 307 0.82 -16.90 -8.17
C TYR A 307 1.25 -16.94 -9.61
N LEU A 308 0.81 -17.97 -10.36
CA LEU A 308 1.09 -18.07 -11.79
C LEU A 308 0.49 -16.86 -12.53
N GLY A 309 -0.71 -16.41 -12.16
CA GLY A 309 -1.33 -15.22 -12.70
C GLY A 309 -0.50 -13.94 -12.45
N ILE A 310 0.17 -13.81 -11.30
CA ILE A 310 1.11 -12.71 -11.03
C ILE A 310 2.33 -12.82 -11.94
N VAL A 311 2.94 -14.00 -12.03
CA VAL A 311 4.11 -14.26 -12.89
C VAL A 311 3.80 -13.92 -14.34
N VAL A 312 2.68 -14.40 -14.88
CA VAL A 312 2.25 -14.13 -16.25
C VAL A 312 2.09 -12.63 -16.49
N ARG A 313 1.43 -11.89 -15.59
CA ARG A 313 1.28 -10.44 -15.72
C ARG A 313 2.62 -9.69 -15.70
N THR A 314 3.58 -10.18 -14.91
CA THR A 314 4.92 -9.61 -14.85
C THR A 314 5.72 -9.91 -16.12
N VAL A 315 5.64 -11.13 -16.62
CA VAL A 315 6.35 -11.55 -17.85
C VAL A 315 5.79 -10.86 -19.09
N ILE A 316 4.47 -10.69 -19.19
CA ILE A 316 3.83 -9.94 -20.28
C ILE A 316 4.21 -8.44 -20.26
N GLY A 317 4.76 -7.93 -19.14
CA GLY A 317 5.18 -6.54 -19.04
C GLY A 317 4.00 -5.55 -19.03
N LYS A 318 2.83 -5.94 -18.50
CA LYS A 318 1.68 -5.04 -18.39
C LYS A 318 2.06 -3.82 -17.55
N PRO A 319 1.96 -2.57 -18.10
CA PRO A 319 2.33 -1.38 -17.36
C PRO A 319 1.47 -1.20 -16.12
N LEU A 320 2.08 -0.78 -15.01
CA LEU A 320 1.39 -0.45 -13.76
C LEU A 320 0.45 0.73 -13.92
N TYR A 321 0.89 1.71 -14.67
CA TYR A 321 0.15 2.92 -15.03
C TYR A 321 0.69 3.46 -16.37
N ILE A 322 -0.07 4.36 -16.98
CA ILE A 322 0.34 5.12 -18.15
C ILE A 322 0.03 6.59 -17.87
N ILE A 323 1.05 7.45 -17.98
CA ILE A 323 0.92 8.89 -17.82
C ILE A 323 0.52 9.50 -19.18
N ARG A 324 -0.43 10.42 -19.15
CA ARG A 324 -0.82 11.26 -20.29
C ARG A 324 -0.14 12.63 -20.18
N SER A 325 0.11 13.25 -21.32
CA SER A 325 0.70 14.60 -21.39
C SER A 325 -0.29 15.72 -21.06
N THR A 326 -1.60 15.45 -21.15
CA THR A 326 -2.66 16.45 -20.98
C THR A 326 -3.78 15.94 -20.07
N PRO A 327 -4.47 16.84 -19.34
CA PRO A 327 -5.64 16.48 -18.57
C PRO A 327 -6.75 15.93 -19.50
N ARG A 328 -7.66 15.18 -18.94
CA ARG A 328 -8.86 14.77 -19.66
C ARG A 328 -9.77 15.99 -19.83
N ILE A 329 -9.96 16.43 -21.06
CA ILE A 329 -10.98 17.43 -21.38
C ILE A 329 -12.33 16.69 -21.35
N ASP A 330 -13.23 17.13 -20.47
CA ASP A 330 -14.59 16.59 -20.40
C ASP A 330 -15.43 17.22 -21.52
N LEU A 331 -15.37 16.61 -22.72
CA LEU A 331 -16.10 17.09 -23.91
C LEU A 331 -17.61 17.15 -23.71
N ARG A 332 -18.15 16.54 -22.63
CA ARG A 332 -19.59 16.55 -22.34
C ARG A 332 -20.13 17.90 -21.84
N LYS A 333 -19.27 18.85 -21.46
CA LYS A 333 -19.67 20.18 -20.99
C LYS A 333 -19.66 21.24 -22.08
N GLU A 334 -19.06 21.00 -23.24
CA GLU A 334 -19.04 21.94 -24.35
C GLU A 334 -20.33 21.88 -25.22
N ASP A 335 -21.03 20.72 -25.22
CA ASP A 335 -22.31 20.57 -25.99
C ASP A 335 -23.56 21.11 -25.26
N GLN A 336 -23.38 21.75 -24.09
CA GLN A 336 -24.49 22.32 -23.31
C GLN A 336 -24.41 23.86 -23.12
N LYS A 337 -23.60 24.56 -23.95
CA LYS A 337 -23.63 26.02 -24.02
C LYS A 337 -24.20 26.54 -25.31
#